data_b43348ce5e813e4212254e78c7b5452d
#
_entry.id   b43348ce5e813e4212254e78c7b5452d
#
_cell.length_a   1.000
_cell.length_b   1.000
_cell.length_c   1.000
_cell.angle_alpha   90.00
_cell.angle_beta   90.00
_cell.angle_gamma   90.00
#
_symmetry.space_group_name_H-M   'P 1'
#
loop_
_entity.id
_entity.type
_entity.pdbx_description
1 polymer ?
#
loop_
_entity_poly.entity_id
_entity_poly.type
_entity_poly.pdbx_seq_one_letter_code
_entity_poly.pdbx_strand_id
1 'polypeptide(L)'
;MASEHNNEWWRPDALLPAFLIVGPYFFNKLIYIYFPGYAVFFATDYICRTFSLAFLYLLLRGKPTSLPIPWRLAVPSTKELLMALIGTIILIGSNVVGMTLIRYLNTHSWRLTRFPLPANSVLQYFDGTVGMVFVGLSEEAIFRFYLINLLLLRGMSLTMTIVVSTLIFAGTHWSYGAGAMVFATLAGLVLSIIFVSARNLTVPIIAHAAFDAFFFAGGVAFLWQLAW
;
A
#
# COMPACT_ATOMS: atom_id res chain seq x y z
N MET A 1 -31.46 21.16 -17.50
CA MET A 1 -31.18 19.72 -17.69
C MET A 1 -29.67 19.58 -17.80
N ALA A 2 -28.98 19.44 -16.69
CA ALA A 2 -27.55 19.12 -16.68
C ALA A 2 -27.43 17.65 -17.11
N SER A 3 -26.69 17.39 -18.19
CA SER A 3 -26.39 16.05 -18.63
C SER A 3 -25.72 15.30 -17.48
N GLU A 4 -26.41 14.34 -16.88
CA GLU A 4 -25.79 13.30 -16.08
C GLU A 4 -24.84 12.52 -17.03
N HIS A 5 -23.62 13.01 -17.16
CA HIS A 5 -22.54 12.19 -17.64
C HIS A 5 -22.31 11.12 -16.55
N ASN A 6 -23.07 10.03 -16.66
CA ASN A 6 -22.86 8.80 -15.91
C ASN A 6 -21.42 8.37 -16.13
N ASN A 7 -20.58 8.62 -15.15
CA ASN A 7 -19.18 8.21 -15.12
C ASN A 7 -19.12 6.68 -15.02
N GLU A 8 -19.17 6.02 -16.18
CA GLU A 8 -19.24 4.56 -16.30
C GLU A 8 -18.11 3.82 -15.55
N TRP A 9 -16.98 4.49 -15.36
CA TRP A 9 -15.80 3.93 -14.69
C TRP A 9 -15.93 3.75 -13.16
N TRP A 10 -16.82 4.53 -12.52
CA TRP A 10 -17.16 4.41 -11.12
C TRP A 10 -18.46 3.65 -10.87
N ARG A 11 -19.03 3.09 -11.94
CA ARG A 11 -20.21 2.23 -11.79
C ARG A 11 -19.87 1.05 -10.88
N PRO A 12 -20.78 0.63 -10.01
CA PRO A 12 -20.57 -0.52 -9.12
C PRO A 12 -20.23 -1.82 -9.84
N ASP A 13 -20.62 -1.96 -11.10
CA ASP A 13 -20.38 -3.12 -11.96
C ASP A 13 -19.08 -3.05 -12.77
N ALA A 14 -18.39 -1.91 -12.77
CA ALA A 14 -17.14 -1.72 -13.52
C ALA A 14 -15.95 -2.44 -12.84
N LEU A 15 -15.80 -3.73 -13.10
CA LEU A 15 -14.67 -4.53 -12.59
C LEU A 15 -13.37 -4.26 -13.35
N LEU A 16 -13.45 -3.92 -14.63
CA LEU A 16 -12.28 -3.69 -15.48
C LEU A 16 -11.36 -2.57 -14.94
N PRO A 17 -11.86 -1.38 -14.57
CA PRO A 17 -11.02 -0.35 -13.95
C PRO A 17 -10.35 -0.81 -12.67
N ALA A 18 -11.07 -1.53 -11.80
CA ALA A 18 -10.50 -2.07 -10.56
C ALA A 18 -9.36 -3.06 -10.87
N PHE A 19 -9.54 -3.92 -11.86
CA PHE A 19 -8.52 -4.84 -12.31
C PHE A 19 -7.29 -4.13 -12.88
N LEU A 20 -7.48 -3.10 -13.72
CA LEU A 20 -6.38 -2.34 -14.32
C LEU A 20 -5.58 -1.54 -13.28
N ILE A 21 -6.23 -1.10 -12.19
CA ILE A 21 -5.57 -0.34 -11.13
C ILE A 21 -4.88 -1.25 -10.11
N VAL A 22 -5.55 -2.31 -9.66
CA VAL A 22 -5.07 -3.19 -8.58
C VAL A 22 -4.27 -4.38 -9.12
N GLY A 23 -4.63 -4.90 -10.28
CA GLY A 23 -4.01 -6.08 -10.90
C GLY A 23 -2.49 -6.00 -11.04
N PRO A 24 -1.90 -4.88 -11.48
CA PRO A 24 -0.44 -4.77 -11.61
C PRO A 24 0.32 -5.11 -10.33
N TYR A 25 -0.24 -4.84 -9.14
CA TYR A 25 0.37 -5.18 -7.84
C TYR A 25 0.40 -6.68 -7.53
N PHE A 26 -0.47 -7.46 -8.15
CA PHE A 26 -0.43 -8.92 -8.06
C PHE A 26 0.51 -9.54 -9.09
N PHE A 27 0.48 -9.02 -10.32
CA PHE A 27 1.15 -9.64 -11.46
C PHE A 27 2.63 -9.26 -11.58
N ASN A 28 3.06 -8.10 -11.08
CA ASN A 28 4.48 -7.73 -11.06
C ASN A 28 5.34 -8.79 -10.34
N LYS A 29 4.78 -9.47 -9.34
CA LYS A 29 5.49 -10.53 -8.58
C LYS A 29 5.85 -11.73 -9.45
N LEU A 30 5.03 -12.06 -10.44
CA LEU A 30 5.35 -13.15 -11.38
C LEU A 30 6.62 -12.86 -12.17
N ILE A 31 6.81 -11.59 -12.56
CA ILE A 31 8.03 -11.18 -13.29
C ILE A 31 9.24 -11.34 -12.39
N TYR A 32 9.16 -10.99 -11.11
CA TYR A 32 10.27 -11.14 -10.16
C TYR A 32 10.66 -12.60 -9.91
N ILE A 33 9.68 -13.51 -9.95
CA ILE A 33 9.92 -14.95 -9.76
C ILE A 33 10.72 -15.51 -10.94
N TYR A 34 10.35 -15.14 -12.17
CA TYR A 34 10.99 -15.65 -13.38
C TYR A 34 12.28 -14.94 -13.75
N PHE A 35 12.40 -13.66 -13.43
CA PHE A 35 13.54 -12.82 -13.77
C PHE A 35 14.09 -12.15 -12.50
N PRO A 36 14.77 -12.90 -11.63
CA PRO A 36 15.30 -12.34 -10.40
C PRO A 36 16.44 -11.37 -10.68
N GLY A 37 16.40 -10.20 -10.07
CA GLY A 37 17.44 -9.18 -10.18
C GLY A 37 16.93 -7.79 -9.88
N TYR A 38 17.79 -6.95 -9.32
CA TYR A 38 17.41 -5.61 -8.89
C TYR A 38 16.85 -4.75 -10.04
N ALA A 39 17.49 -4.76 -11.20
CA ALA A 39 17.05 -3.94 -12.32
C ALA A 39 15.64 -4.31 -12.81
N VAL A 40 15.33 -5.61 -12.88
CA VAL A 40 14.01 -6.09 -13.27
C VAL A 40 12.98 -5.75 -12.19
N PHE A 41 13.33 -6.00 -10.93
CA PHE A 41 12.49 -5.62 -9.79
C PHE A 41 12.15 -4.14 -9.82
N PHE A 42 13.18 -3.28 -9.85
CA PHE A 42 13.04 -1.83 -9.86
C PHE A 42 12.19 -1.36 -11.05
N ALA A 43 12.55 -1.74 -12.28
CA ALA A 43 11.82 -1.34 -13.46
C ALA A 43 10.34 -1.78 -13.42
N THR A 44 10.08 -3.04 -13.08
CA THR A 44 8.72 -3.58 -13.07
C THR A 44 7.88 -2.95 -11.96
N ASP A 45 8.43 -2.77 -10.76
CA ASP A 45 7.70 -2.16 -9.64
C ASP A 45 7.30 -0.72 -9.96
N TYR A 46 8.25 0.09 -10.43
CA TYR A 46 7.99 1.49 -10.78
C TYR A 46 7.06 1.63 -11.98
N ILE A 47 7.18 0.79 -13.01
CA ILE A 47 6.28 0.79 -14.17
C ILE A 47 4.85 0.43 -13.73
N CYS A 48 4.66 -0.63 -12.94
CA CYS A 48 3.35 -1.03 -12.44
C CYS A 48 2.69 0.05 -11.60
N ARG A 49 3.44 0.68 -10.68
CA ARG A 49 2.93 1.77 -9.82
C ARG A 49 2.59 3.00 -10.64
N THR A 50 3.45 3.39 -11.57
CA THR A 50 3.21 4.54 -12.46
C THR A 50 1.98 4.31 -13.35
N PHE A 51 1.84 3.11 -13.92
CA PHE A 51 0.68 2.73 -14.72
C PHE A 51 -0.61 2.83 -13.90
N SER A 52 -0.64 2.23 -12.71
CA SER A 52 -1.81 2.25 -11.83
C SER A 52 -2.20 3.66 -11.41
N LEU A 53 -1.22 4.51 -11.05
CA LEU A 53 -1.46 5.92 -10.71
C LEU A 53 -1.93 6.74 -11.92
N ALA A 54 -1.33 6.54 -13.09
CA ALA A 54 -1.74 7.23 -14.31
C ALA A 54 -3.19 6.85 -14.69
N PHE A 55 -3.53 5.57 -14.59
CA PHE A 55 -4.89 5.11 -14.87
C PHE A 55 -5.89 5.66 -13.84
N LEU A 56 -5.54 5.65 -12.54
CA LEU A 56 -6.34 6.28 -11.49
C LEU A 56 -6.54 7.78 -11.78
N TYR A 57 -5.47 8.49 -12.17
CA TYR A 57 -5.58 9.91 -12.55
C TYR A 57 -6.53 10.14 -13.72
N LEU A 58 -6.47 9.29 -14.76
CA LEU A 58 -7.40 9.37 -15.89
C LEU A 58 -8.85 9.15 -15.45
N LEU A 59 -9.11 8.22 -14.55
CA LEU A 59 -10.44 8.03 -13.97
C LEU A 59 -10.91 9.25 -13.18
N LEU A 60 -10.02 9.86 -12.38
CA LEU A 60 -10.35 11.04 -11.59
C LEU A 60 -10.63 12.27 -12.46
N ARG A 61 -10.02 12.38 -13.63
CA ARG A 61 -10.33 13.46 -14.61
C ARG A 61 -11.80 13.43 -15.05
N GLY A 62 -12.39 12.25 -15.13
CA GLY A 62 -13.81 12.07 -15.46
C GLY A 62 -14.80 12.28 -14.32
N LYS A 63 -14.37 12.62 -13.16
CA LYS A 63 -14.96 12.95 -11.85
C LYS A 63 -16.37 12.45 -11.54
N PRO A 64 -16.54 11.66 -10.49
CA PRO A 64 -17.72 11.79 -9.65
C PRO A 64 -17.52 13.03 -8.75
N THR A 65 -18.48 13.94 -8.78
CA THR A 65 -18.47 15.16 -7.98
C THR A 65 -18.65 14.91 -6.47
N SER A 66 -18.94 13.67 -6.07
CA SER A 66 -19.18 13.29 -4.67
C SER A 66 -18.64 11.87 -4.38
N LEU A 67 -17.36 11.79 -4.05
CA LEU A 67 -16.82 10.58 -3.45
C LEU A 67 -17.15 10.53 -1.94
N PRO A 68 -17.45 9.35 -1.36
CA PRO A 68 -17.68 9.18 0.07
C PRO A 68 -16.56 9.75 0.94
N ILE A 69 -15.31 9.55 0.50
CA ILE A 69 -14.13 10.16 1.11
C ILE A 69 -13.39 10.94 0.03
N PRO A 70 -13.28 12.29 0.15
CA PRO A 70 -12.70 13.12 -0.89
C PRO A 70 -11.20 12.85 -1.09
N TRP A 71 -10.72 13.02 -2.33
CA TRP A 71 -9.30 13.11 -2.61
C TRP A 71 -8.76 14.39 -1.98
N ARG A 72 -7.95 14.23 -0.95
CA ARG A 72 -7.29 15.34 -0.29
C ARG A 72 -5.82 15.01 -0.05
N LEU A 73 -4.95 15.76 -0.70
CA LEU A 73 -3.53 15.84 -0.42
C LEU A 73 -3.28 17.24 0.18
N ALA A 74 -3.26 17.33 1.49
CA ALA A 74 -3.08 18.60 2.18
C ALA A 74 -1.92 18.50 3.17
N VAL A 75 -1.30 19.63 3.47
CA VAL A 75 -0.31 19.71 4.56
C VAL A 75 -0.98 19.24 5.85
N PRO A 76 -0.46 18.21 6.52
CA PRO A 76 -1.07 17.70 7.73
C PRO A 76 -0.99 18.70 8.87
N SER A 77 -2.04 18.78 9.66
CA SER A 77 -2.05 19.46 10.95
C SER A 77 -1.16 18.72 11.97
N THR A 78 -0.83 19.37 13.08
CA THR A 78 -0.08 18.73 14.18
C THR A 78 -0.74 17.44 14.68
N LYS A 79 -2.08 17.42 14.79
CA LYS A 79 -2.84 16.22 15.16
C LYS A 79 -2.67 15.11 14.11
N GLU A 80 -2.74 15.44 12.84
CA GLU A 80 -2.57 14.48 11.75
C GLU A 80 -1.12 13.96 11.67
N LEU A 81 -0.11 14.81 11.92
CA LEU A 81 1.29 14.37 12.04
C LEU A 81 1.48 13.41 13.22
N LEU A 82 0.84 13.68 14.36
CA LEU A 82 0.87 12.76 15.48
C LEU A 82 0.19 11.42 15.15
N MET A 83 -0.91 11.43 14.40
CA MET A 83 -1.54 10.20 13.91
C MET A 83 -0.59 9.42 12.98
N ALA A 84 0.12 10.10 12.09
CA ALA A 84 1.11 9.46 11.22
C ALA A 84 2.25 8.83 12.03
N LEU A 85 2.79 9.54 13.01
CA LEU A 85 3.85 9.05 13.90
C LEU A 85 3.40 7.81 14.70
N ILE A 86 2.23 7.88 15.32
CA ILE A 86 1.65 6.74 16.06
C ILE A 86 1.43 5.57 15.10
N GLY A 87 0.90 5.82 13.90
CA GLY A 87 0.74 4.81 12.86
C GLY A 87 2.07 4.14 12.51
N THR A 88 3.12 4.90 12.27
CA THR A 88 4.47 4.36 12.00
C THR A 88 4.96 3.46 13.13
N ILE A 89 4.80 3.90 14.38
CA ILE A 89 5.21 3.10 15.56
C ILE A 89 4.41 1.79 15.62
N ILE A 90 3.11 1.83 15.37
CA ILE A 90 2.26 0.63 15.34
C ILE A 90 2.69 -0.30 14.21
N LEU A 91 3.03 0.22 13.01
CA LEU A 91 3.52 -0.57 11.89
C LEU A 91 4.85 -1.27 12.23
N ILE A 92 5.78 -0.56 12.85
CA ILE A 92 7.06 -1.13 13.33
C ILE A 92 6.80 -2.25 14.35
N GLY A 93 5.98 -1.99 15.34
CA GLY A 93 5.61 -2.99 16.36
C GLY A 93 4.90 -4.21 15.77
N SER A 94 3.96 -3.99 14.84
CA SER A 94 3.25 -5.07 14.14
C SER A 94 4.20 -5.94 13.31
N ASN A 95 5.21 -5.35 12.67
CA ASN A 95 6.21 -6.10 11.92
C ASN A 95 7.07 -6.97 12.87
N VAL A 96 7.57 -6.40 13.98
CA VAL A 96 8.34 -7.15 14.96
C VAL A 96 7.53 -8.30 15.56
N VAL A 97 6.29 -8.05 15.96
CA VAL A 97 5.37 -9.08 16.50
C VAL A 97 5.07 -10.15 15.45
N GLY A 98 4.75 -9.76 14.22
CA GLY A 98 4.47 -10.69 13.13
C GLY A 98 5.64 -11.61 12.82
N MET A 99 6.85 -11.08 12.75
CA MET A 99 8.06 -11.85 12.49
C MET A 99 8.38 -12.80 13.66
N THR A 100 8.19 -12.35 14.90
CA THR A 100 8.36 -13.18 16.10
C THR A 100 7.37 -14.34 16.14
N LEU A 101 6.09 -14.06 15.88
CA LEU A 101 5.04 -15.08 15.86
C LEU A 101 5.32 -16.16 14.82
N ILE A 102 5.71 -15.78 13.61
CA ILE A 102 6.02 -16.73 12.53
C ILE A 102 7.23 -17.60 12.90
N ARG A 103 8.25 -17.01 13.49
CA ARG A 103 9.40 -17.78 13.97
C ARG A 103 9.00 -18.73 15.10
N TYR A 104 8.21 -18.28 16.06
CA TYR A 104 7.74 -19.10 17.18
C TYR A 104 6.91 -20.30 16.71
N LEU A 105 6.01 -20.07 15.76
CA LEU A 105 5.19 -21.13 15.19
C LEU A 105 5.97 -22.09 14.29
N ASN A 106 7.26 -21.82 14.07
CA ASN A 106 8.15 -22.60 13.21
C ASN A 106 7.52 -22.89 11.83
N THR A 107 6.71 -21.96 11.35
CA THR A 107 6.03 -22.10 10.08
C THR A 107 7.05 -21.92 8.95
N HIS A 108 7.29 -22.97 8.20
CA HIS A 108 8.01 -22.88 6.93
C HIS A 108 7.14 -22.05 5.97
N SER A 109 7.30 -20.72 6.05
CA SER A 109 6.60 -19.86 5.12
C SER A 109 7.21 -20.01 3.74
N TRP A 110 6.37 -20.31 2.74
CA TRP A 110 6.81 -20.18 1.35
C TRP A 110 7.31 -18.75 1.13
N ARG A 111 8.45 -18.63 0.50
CA ARG A 111 8.99 -17.35 0.06
C ARG A 111 9.50 -17.54 -1.36
N LEU A 112 8.75 -17.03 -2.34
CA LEU A 112 9.09 -17.17 -3.75
C LEU A 112 10.01 -16.05 -4.22
N THR A 113 9.93 -14.87 -3.57
CA THR A 113 10.78 -13.73 -3.89
C THR A 113 11.38 -13.11 -2.63
N ARG A 114 12.45 -12.36 -2.81
CA ARG A 114 13.05 -11.46 -1.80
C ARG A 114 13.20 -10.09 -2.42
N PHE A 115 13.19 -9.05 -1.58
CA PHE A 115 13.58 -7.73 -2.06
C PHE A 115 15.05 -7.75 -2.45
N PRO A 116 15.38 -7.55 -3.73
CA PRO A 116 16.76 -7.50 -4.15
C PRO A 116 17.36 -6.16 -3.68
N LEU A 117 18.58 -6.21 -3.16
CA LEU A 117 19.30 -5.00 -2.82
C LEU A 117 20.10 -4.51 -4.04
N PRO A 118 20.09 -3.20 -4.35
CA PRO A 118 20.93 -2.66 -5.40
C PRO A 118 22.40 -2.76 -5.01
N ALA A 119 23.26 -3.10 -5.99
CA ALA A 119 24.70 -3.11 -5.79
C ALA A 119 25.27 -1.68 -5.67
N ASN A 120 24.54 -0.70 -6.19
CA ASN A 120 24.95 0.71 -6.21
C ASN A 120 24.36 1.47 -5.03
N SER A 121 25.21 2.09 -4.20
CA SER A 121 24.79 2.83 -3.01
C SER A 121 23.90 4.04 -3.32
N VAL A 122 24.08 4.70 -4.47
CA VAL A 122 23.24 5.84 -4.88
C VAL A 122 21.82 5.36 -5.17
N LEU A 123 21.66 4.23 -5.88
CA LEU A 123 20.36 3.62 -6.13
C LEU A 123 19.71 3.10 -4.85
N GLN A 124 20.51 2.54 -3.93
CA GLN A 124 20.02 2.10 -2.64
C GLN A 124 19.48 3.27 -1.81
N TYR A 125 20.21 4.39 -1.79
CA TYR A 125 19.77 5.60 -1.10
C TYR A 125 18.52 6.19 -1.73
N PHE A 126 18.49 6.28 -3.07
CA PHE A 126 17.32 6.78 -3.80
C PHE A 126 16.08 5.93 -3.54
N ASP A 127 16.19 4.60 -3.68
CA ASP A 127 15.09 3.67 -3.49
C ASP A 127 14.60 3.66 -2.03
N GLY A 128 15.54 3.68 -1.07
CA GLY A 128 15.24 3.72 0.36
C GLY A 128 14.68 5.05 0.87
N THR A 129 14.67 6.11 0.06
CA THR A 129 14.13 7.43 0.43
C THR A 129 13.00 7.86 -0.50
N VAL A 130 13.34 8.38 -1.67
CA VAL A 130 12.35 8.86 -2.66
C VAL A 130 11.47 7.70 -3.14
N GLY A 131 12.05 6.52 -3.33
CA GLY A 131 11.33 5.31 -3.70
C GLY A 131 10.27 4.95 -2.68
N MET A 132 10.58 4.99 -1.38
CA MET A 132 9.61 4.65 -0.32
C MET A 132 8.46 5.65 -0.25
N VAL A 133 8.70 6.93 -0.51
CA VAL A 133 7.62 7.92 -0.66
C VAL A 133 6.72 7.59 -1.86
N PHE A 134 7.31 7.16 -2.98
CA PHE A 134 6.56 6.76 -4.16
C PHE A 134 5.77 5.46 -3.94
N VAL A 135 6.33 4.50 -3.21
CA VAL A 135 5.63 3.29 -2.77
C VAL A 135 4.42 3.66 -1.92
N GLY A 136 4.62 4.42 -0.85
CA GLY A 136 3.54 4.87 0.03
C GLY A 136 2.47 5.65 -0.74
N LEU A 137 2.85 6.62 -1.59
CA LEU A 137 1.90 7.37 -2.41
C LEU A 137 1.04 6.45 -3.28
N SER A 138 1.68 5.55 -4.02
CA SER A 138 0.98 4.69 -4.98
C SER A 138 0.05 3.69 -4.28
N GLU A 139 0.50 3.07 -3.20
CA GLU A 139 -0.29 2.08 -2.48
C GLU A 139 -1.45 2.73 -1.72
N GLU A 140 -1.22 3.85 -1.04
CA GLU A 140 -2.29 4.54 -0.34
C GLU A 140 -3.33 5.14 -1.29
N ALA A 141 -2.91 5.68 -2.45
CA ALA A 141 -3.84 6.16 -3.48
C ALA A 141 -4.73 5.03 -4.02
N ILE A 142 -4.20 3.83 -4.17
CA ILE A 142 -4.94 2.72 -4.76
C ILE A 142 -5.76 1.96 -3.72
N PHE A 143 -5.15 1.55 -2.61
CA PHE A 143 -5.84 0.70 -1.64
C PHE A 143 -6.70 1.49 -0.65
N ARG A 144 -6.32 2.72 -0.28
CA ARG A 144 -7.10 3.54 0.67
C ARG A 144 -8.02 4.49 -0.05
N PHE A 145 -7.51 5.29 -0.97
CA PHE A 145 -8.41 6.24 -1.62
C PHE A 145 -9.32 5.56 -2.66
N TYR A 146 -8.76 4.87 -3.66
CA TYR A 146 -9.57 4.33 -4.76
C TYR A 146 -10.45 3.16 -4.30
N LEU A 147 -9.85 2.12 -3.72
CA LEU A 147 -10.56 0.87 -3.41
C LEU A 147 -11.61 1.06 -2.31
N ILE A 148 -11.30 1.81 -1.24
CA ILE A 148 -12.27 2.12 -0.19
C ILE A 148 -13.47 2.90 -0.76
N ASN A 149 -13.23 3.94 -1.57
CA ASN A 149 -14.33 4.68 -2.19
C ASN A 149 -15.16 3.82 -3.14
N LEU A 150 -14.52 2.98 -3.95
CA LEU A 150 -15.22 2.06 -4.85
C LEU A 150 -16.15 1.11 -4.08
N LEU A 151 -15.68 0.53 -2.99
CA LEU A 151 -16.47 -0.42 -2.18
C LEU A 151 -17.61 0.29 -1.43
N LEU A 152 -17.38 1.50 -0.93
CA LEU A 152 -18.43 2.33 -0.33
C LEU A 152 -19.52 2.71 -1.35
N LEU A 153 -19.14 3.07 -2.59
CA LEU A 153 -20.08 3.35 -3.67
C LEU A 153 -20.90 2.12 -4.07
N ARG A 154 -20.37 0.92 -3.83
CA ARG A 154 -21.11 -0.36 -3.99
C ARG A 154 -22.05 -0.67 -2.82
N GLY A 155 -22.20 0.22 -1.86
CA GLY A 155 -23.09 0.05 -0.71
C GLY A 155 -22.53 -0.82 0.40
N MET A 156 -21.22 -1.15 0.37
CA MET A 156 -20.61 -1.88 1.48
C MET A 156 -20.51 -0.99 2.72
N SER A 157 -20.69 -1.59 3.90
CA SER A 157 -20.45 -0.88 5.16
C SER A 157 -18.98 -0.48 5.30
N LEU A 158 -18.69 0.59 6.04
CA LEU A 158 -17.33 1.07 6.25
C LEU A 158 -16.42 -0.03 6.82
N THR A 159 -16.89 -0.78 7.80
CA THR A 159 -16.14 -1.89 8.40
C THR A 159 -15.78 -2.95 7.37
N MET A 160 -16.77 -3.38 6.57
CA MET A 160 -16.55 -4.40 5.53
C MET A 160 -15.60 -3.88 4.44
N THR A 161 -15.73 -2.63 4.07
CA THR A 161 -14.84 -1.95 3.11
C THR A 161 -13.39 -1.94 3.59
N ILE A 162 -13.14 -1.61 4.86
CA ILE A 162 -11.80 -1.65 5.47
C ILE A 162 -11.25 -3.09 5.44
N VAL A 163 -12.04 -4.07 5.84
CA VAL A 163 -11.63 -5.48 5.85
C VAL A 163 -11.27 -5.96 4.44
N VAL A 164 -12.15 -5.73 3.46
CA VAL A 164 -11.91 -6.18 2.08
C VAL A 164 -10.70 -5.48 1.45
N SER A 165 -10.57 -4.16 1.62
CA SER A 165 -9.41 -3.42 1.13
C SER A 165 -8.10 -3.91 1.76
N THR A 166 -8.12 -4.20 3.06
CA THR A 166 -6.98 -4.76 3.80
C THR A 166 -6.58 -6.14 3.27
N LEU A 167 -7.55 -7.03 3.04
CA LEU A 167 -7.27 -8.38 2.53
C LEU A 167 -6.75 -8.36 1.10
N ILE A 168 -7.27 -7.49 0.24
CA ILE A 168 -6.76 -7.30 -1.12
C ILE A 168 -5.32 -6.78 -1.07
N PHE A 169 -5.04 -5.78 -0.23
CA PHE A 169 -3.69 -5.26 -0.02
C PHE A 169 -2.73 -6.35 0.47
N ALA A 170 -3.11 -7.11 1.49
CA ALA A 170 -2.30 -8.21 2.00
C ALA A 170 -2.03 -9.27 0.91
N GLY A 171 -3.03 -9.56 0.08
CA GLY A 171 -2.91 -10.47 -1.05
C GLY A 171 -1.84 -10.07 -2.05
N THR A 172 -1.54 -8.78 -2.24
CA THR A 172 -0.45 -8.34 -3.14
C THR A 172 0.94 -8.74 -2.63
N HIS A 173 1.06 -9.16 -1.36
CA HIS A 173 2.32 -9.59 -0.73
C HIS A 173 2.54 -11.10 -0.77
N TRP A 174 1.70 -11.83 -1.51
CA TRP A 174 1.69 -13.30 -1.56
C TRP A 174 3.04 -13.94 -1.85
N SER A 175 3.86 -13.35 -2.71
CA SER A 175 5.16 -13.92 -3.11
C SER A 175 6.25 -13.80 -2.03
N TYR A 176 6.08 -12.92 -1.07
CA TYR A 176 7.04 -12.71 0.04
C TYR A 176 6.80 -13.65 1.22
N GLY A 177 5.73 -14.46 1.17
CA GLY A 177 5.42 -15.48 2.16
C GLY A 177 4.39 -15.06 3.20
N ALA A 178 3.96 -16.03 4.03
CA ALA A 178 2.91 -15.85 5.01
C ALA A 178 3.17 -14.69 5.97
N GLY A 179 4.42 -14.50 6.39
CA GLY A 179 4.81 -13.41 7.28
C GLY A 179 4.54 -12.03 6.72
N ALA A 180 4.89 -11.84 5.46
CA ALA A 180 4.62 -10.60 4.77
C ALA A 180 3.11 -10.36 4.62
N MET A 181 2.33 -11.39 4.35
CA MET A 181 0.86 -11.28 4.25
C MET A 181 0.22 -10.93 5.60
N VAL A 182 0.66 -11.56 6.70
CA VAL A 182 0.18 -11.24 8.05
C VAL A 182 0.52 -9.79 8.40
N PHE A 183 1.78 -9.39 8.20
CA PHE A 183 2.18 -8.01 8.41
C PHE A 183 1.38 -7.04 7.54
N ALA A 184 1.24 -7.30 6.23
CA ALA A 184 0.48 -6.47 5.32
C ALA A 184 -1.02 -6.39 5.70
N THR A 185 -1.58 -7.44 6.32
CA THR A 185 -2.94 -7.38 6.89
C THR A 185 -3.01 -6.38 8.03
N LEU A 186 -2.09 -6.44 9.00
CA LEU A 186 -2.04 -5.49 10.11
C LEU A 186 -1.78 -4.06 9.62
N ALA A 187 -0.82 -3.89 8.71
CA ALA A 187 -0.51 -2.60 8.09
C ALA A 187 -1.71 -2.03 7.31
N GLY A 188 -2.36 -2.88 6.52
CA GLY A 188 -3.55 -2.53 5.77
C GLY A 188 -4.68 -2.01 6.65
N LEU A 189 -4.91 -2.66 7.78
CA LEU A 189 -5.92 -2.25 8.76
C LEU A 189 -5.58 -0.89 9.38
N VAL A 190 -4.35 -0.74 9.89
CA VAL A 190 -3.89 0.50 10.55
C VAL A 190 -3.97 1.69 9.59
N LEU A 191 -3.43 1.55 8.37
CA LEU A 191 -3.42 2.62 7.37
C LEU A 191 -4.83 2.97 6.88
N SER A 192 -5.73 1.99 6.78
CA SER A 192 -7.14 2.23 6.44
C SER A 192 -7.86 3.03 7.54
N ILE A 193 -7.64 2.69 8.81
CA ILE A 193 -8.19 3.44 9.96
C ILE A 193 -7.66 4.87 9.97
N ILE A 194 -6.35 5.06 9.75
CA ILE A 194 -5.74 6.40 9.66
C ILE A 194 -6.39 7.20 8.54
N PHE A 195 -6.52 6.62 7.34
CA PHE A 195 -7.10 7.30 6.18
C PHE A 195 -8.54 7.75 6.44
N VAL A 196 -9.39 6.84 6.94
CA VAL A 196 -10.80 7.14 7.21
C VAL A 196 -10.95 8.19 8.30
N SER A 197 -10.09 8.17 9.33
CA SER A 197 -10.10 9.10 10.45
C SER A 197 -9.59 10.48 10.08
N ALA A 198 -8.49 10.55 9.32
CA ALA A 198 -7.88 11.81 8.92
C ALA A 198 -8.59 12.47 7.73
N ARG A 199 -9.19 11.68 6.84
CA ARG A 199 -9.72 12.13 5.54
C ARG A 199 -8.71 12.97 4.74
N ASN A 200 -7.44 12.69 4.95
CA ASN A 200 -6.30 13.33 4.32
C ASN A 200 -5.30 12.23 3.95
N LEU A 201 -5.15 11.98 2.66
CA LEU A 201 -4.34 10.89 2.14
C LEU A 201 -2.84 11.05 2.46
N THR A 202 -2.39 12.28 2.68
CA THR A 202 -0.99 12.56 3.06
C THR A 202 -0.61 11.86 4.38
N VAL A 203 -1.57 11.67 5.30
CA VAL A 203 -1.30 11.10 6.63
C VAL A 203 -0.89 9.63 6.55
N PRO A 204 -1.66 8.72 5.92
CA PRO A 204 -1.24 7.34 5.76
C PRO A 204 -0.02 7.20 4.82
N ILE A 205 0.16 8.09 3.82
CA ILE A 205 1.37 8.10 2.98
C ILE A 205 2.61 8.34 3.83
N ILE A 206 2.59 9.33 4.74
CA ILE A 206 3.73 9.60 5.64
C ILE A 206 3.99 8.40 6.55
N ALA A 207 2.95 7.83 7.17
CA ALA A 207 3.10 6.70 8.07
C ALA A 207 3.71 5.48 7.35
N HIS A 208 3.23 5.19 6.15
CA HIS A 208 3.70 4.07 5.32
C HIS A 208 5.14 4.29 4.86
N ALA A 209 5.42 5.42 4.22
CA ALA A 209 6.76 5.73 3.72
C ALA A 209 7.81 5.79 4.84
N ALA A 210 7.47 6.32 6.01
CA ALA A 210 8.35 6.34 7.16
C ALA A 210 8.64 4.94 7.70
N PHE A 211 7.62 4.06 7.73
CA PHE A 211 7.82 2.66 8.10
C PHE A 211 8.73 1.95 7.10
N ASP A 212 8.48 2.08 5.79
CA ASP A 212 9.28 1.44 4.76
C ASP A 212 10.73 1.93 4.77
N ALA A 213 10.95 3.23 4.88
CA ALA A 213 12.28 3.80 5.00
C ALA A 213 13.03 3.25 6.23
N PHE A 214 12.35 3.15 7.38
CA PHE A 214 12.91 2.56 8.59
C PHE A 214 13.23 1.07 8.41
N PHE A 215 12.32 0.31 7.79
CA PHE A 215 12.50 -1.11 7.52
C PHE A 215 13.69 -1.36 6.60
N PHE A 216 13.79 -0.66 5.47
CA PHE A 216 14.87 -0.83 4.49
C PHE A 216 16.21 -0.27 4.97
N ALA A 217 16.21 0.68 5.90
CA ALA A 217 17.42 1.11 6.61
C ALA A 217 17.93 0.08 7.65
N GLY A 218 17.24 -1.06 7.80
CA GLY A 218 17.62 -2.11 8.75
C GLY A 218 17.12 -1.88 10.17
N GLY A 219 16.29 -0.86 10.41
CA GLY A 219 15.81 -0.51 11.75
C GLY A 219 15.01 -1.62 12.42
N VAL A 220 14.17 -2.34 11.68
CA VAL A 220 13.42 -3.49 12.23
C VAL A 220 14.36 -4.64 12.60
N ALA A 221 15.37 -4.92 11.78
CA ALA A 221 16.35 -5.96 12.05
C ALA A 221 17.17 -5.63 13.30
N PHE A 222 17.52 -4.34 13.47
CA PHE A 222 18.19 -3.85 14.69
C PHE A 222 17.33 -4.01 15.93
N LEU A 223 16.06 -3.60 15.90
CA LEU A 223 15.13 -3.79 17.03
C LEU A 223 14.98 -5.28 17.38
N TRP A 224 15.00 -6.12 16.37
CA TRP A 224 14.89 -7.57 16.56
C TRP A 224 16.10 -8.17 17.27
N GLN A 225 17.31 -7.67 16.99
CA GLN A 225 18.55 -8.06 17.68
C GLN A 225 18.57 -7.59 19.14
N LEU A 226 17.92 -6.47 19.46
CA LEU A 226 17.82 -5.97 20.85
C LEU A 226 16.80 -6.75 21.68
N ALA A 227 15.83 -7.41 21.04
CA ALA A 227 14.76 -8.11 21.73
C ALA A 227 15.11 -9.58 22.06
N TRP A 228 16.22 -10.10 21.55
CA TRP A 228 16.70 -11.50 21.67
C TRP A 228 18.21 -11.59 21.88
#